data_b1285a97fd050ed99bf5850063b84832
#
_entry.id   b1285a97fd050ed99bf5850063b84832
#
_cell.length_a   1.000
_cell.length_b   1.000
_cell.length_c   1.000
_cell.angle_alpha   90.00
_cell.angle_beta   90.00
_cell.angle_gamma   90.00
#
_symmetry.space_group_name_H-M   'P 1'
#
loop_
_entity.id
_entity.type
_entity.pdbx_description
1 polymer ?
#
loop_
_entity_poly.entity_id
_entity_poly.type
_entity_poly.pdbx_seq_one_letter_code
_entity_poly.pdbx_strand_id
1 'polypeptide(L)'
;MACAACSAHVERTLNSLQGVHSAAVSLPGRSALVDYDEHVISPEEMKRAINNIGYDLVIDEEQSVEAIEQNEYSLLRRKVILSWVFAVLCMAVSMRWIDLGAKNIVNQVALLLALANFICCGRAFFTNAWRQLLHRSANMDTLVALSTGIAFLFSVFNTFVGEQVWGSRGIECHTYFDASVMIITFVLTGRLLEEKARNSAASSIRQLMGLSPKTAHLVQGDSIQEVPLATIKIGDTVEVRAGEKIPVDGIVTSATSFMHSNGVYVDESMITGEPTPVLKCEGGDVLAGTVVSQGKFQFKARQVGEHTALAQIIQMVQQAQASKAPVQRIVDKVALVFVPVVLLLALLTFVLWWVVGGNALLPHAILSAISVLVIACPCAMGLATPTALMVGMGKAAQMNVLIKDATALEALRSVDAMVVDKTGTLTIPNQQIDFTEADDLSFEARETLKPHAREAMEILQKQENIAVYMMSGDRHDTVKYWAERAGISHFYSKVLPQDKENLVRQLQNEGKKVAMVGDGINDTQALALADVSIAMGKGTDVAMDVAQVTLMGDDLRRIPQAIRLSKQTVQMIWQNLFWAFVYNLSCIPLAAGVLYIFGINFQICLLYTSPSPRDATL
;
A
#
# COMPACT_ATOMS: atom_id res chain seq x y z
N MET A 1 -11.16 7.95 -5.05
CA MET A 1 -10.84 8.40 -3.67
C MET A 1 -9.49 9.11 -3.67
N ALA A 2 -9.35 10.28 -3.00
CA ALA A 2 -8.12 11.08 -3.11
C ALA A 2 -7.36 11.25 -1.78
N CYS A 3 -7.92 10.83 -0.64
CA CYS A 3 -7.26 11.01 0.66
C CYS A 3 -7.76 10.01 1.71
N ALA A 4 -6.98 9.86 2.80
CA ALA A 4 -7.31 8.98 3.92
C ALA A 4 -8.69 9.26 4.55
N ALA A 5 -9.07 10.55 4.68
CA ALA A 5 -10.40 10.91 5.16
C ALA A 5 -11.50 10.44 4.19
N CYS A 6 -11.23 10.40 2.89
CA CYS A 6 -12.17 9.91 1.88
C CYS A 6 -12.38 8.40 2.01
N SER A 7 -11.31 7.61 2.16
CA SER A 7 -11.42 6.17 2.36
C SER A 7 -12.12 5.81 3.67
N ALA A 8 -11.84 6.55 4.75
CA ALA A 8 -12.50 6.37 6.03
C ALA A 8 -14.01 6.72 5.97
N HIS A 9 -14.39 7.67 5.13
CA HIS A 9 -15.81 8.02 4.93
C HIS A 9 -16.55 6.94 4.16
N VAL A 10 -15.97 6.42 3.06
CA VAL A 10 -16.51 5.30 2.29
C VAL A 10 -16.64 4.05 3.16
N GLU A 11 -15.60 3.70 3.93
CA GLU A 11 -15.58 2.56 4.84
C GLU A 11 -16.68 2.65 5.92
N ARG A 12 -16.84 3.83 6.53
CA ARG A 12 -17.90 4.05 7.51
C ARG A 12 -19.28 3.93 6.89
N THR A 13 -19.47 4.43 5.68
CA THR A 13 -20.74 4.32 4.95
C THR A 13 -21.08 2.87 4.66
N LEU A 14 -20.12 2.09 4.13
CA LEU A 14 -20.32 0.65 3.89
C LEU A 14 -20.66 -0.11 5.17
N ASN A 15 -19.91 0.12 6.25
CA ASN A 15 -20.14 -0.52 7.55
C ASN A 15 -21.46 -0.09 8.23
N SER A 16 -22.11 0.99 7.77
CA SER A 16 -23.39 1.43 8.28
C SER A 16 -24.59 0.81 7.57
N LEU A 17 -24.35 0.10 6.45
CA LEU A 17 -25.42 -0.54 5.69
C LEU A 17 -25.88 -1.83 6.38
N GLN A 18 -27.19 -2.05 6.37
CA GLN A 18 -27.78 -3.27 6.91
C GLN A 18 -27.42 -4.46 6.00
N GLY A 19 -26.89 -5.54 6.57
CA GLY A 19 -26.41 -6.71 5.83
C GLY A 19 -24.90 -6.70 5.53
N VAL A 20 -24.18 -5.64 5.88
CA VAL A 20 -22.70 -5.62 5.83
C VAL A 20 -22.15 -6.00 7.20
N HIS A 21 -21.36 -7.07 7.26
CA HIS A 21 -20.70 -7.54 8.48
C HIS A 21 -19.42 -6.78 8.75
N SER A 22 -18.60 -6.60 7.71
CA SER A 22 -17.39 -5.79 7.77
C SER A 22 -17.05 -5.22 6.40
N ALA A 23 -16.50 -4.01 6.39
CA ALA A 23 -15.94 -3.41 5.19
C ALA A 23 -14.59 -2.78 5.52
N ALA A 24 -13.58 -3.06 4.71
CA ALA A 24 -12.26 -2.44 4.75
C ALA A 24 -11.98 -1.76 3.41
N VAL A 25 -11.62 -0.48 3.45
CA VAL A 25 -11.38 0.31 2.24
C VAL A 25 -9.91 0.66 2.13
N SER A 26 -9.27 0.18 1.07
CA SER A 26 -7.89 0.49 0.73
C SER A 26 -7.82 1.75 -0.13
N LEU A 27 -7.22 2.81 0.42
CA LEU A 27 -6.90 4.01 -0.36
C LEU A 27 -5.85 3.73 -1.45
N PRO A 28 -4.75 2.99 -1.16
CA PRO A 28 -3.73 2.67 -2.15
C PRO A 28 -4.24 1.78 -3.27
N GLY A 29 -4.94 0.70 -2.93
CA GLY A 29 -5.52 -0.25 -3.88
C GLY A 29 -6.77 0.25 -4.57
N ARG A 30 -7.36 1.38 -4.11
CA ARG A 30 -8.67 1.88 -4.59
C ARG A 30 -9.77 0.83 -4.58
N SER A 31 -9.64 -0.15 -3.70
CA SER A 31 -10.54 -1.29 -3.55
C SER A 31 -11.23 -1.26 -2.21
N ALA A 32 -12.37 -1.89 -2.13
CA ALA A 32 -13.09 -2.17 -0.89
C ALA A 32 -13.28 -3.68 -0.78
N LEU A 33 -12.87 -4.25 0.34
CA LEU A 33 -13.20 -5.61 0.73
C LEU A 33 -14.42 -5.53 1.63
N VAL A 34 -15.51 -6.16 1.23
CA VAL A 34 -16.78 -6.10 1.94
C VAL A 34 -17.27 -7.52 2.20
N ASP A 35 -17.47 -7.83 3.47
CA ASP A 35 -18.13 -9.06 3.93
C ASP A 35 -19.60 -8.74 4.22
N TYR A 36 -20.51 -9.36 3.47
CA TYR A 36 -21.94 -9.01 3.50
C TYR A 36 -22.82 -10.24 3.25
N ASP A 37 -24.08 -10.14 3.68
CA ASP A 37 -25.11 -11.15 3.43
C ASP A 37 -25.81 -10.85 2.10
N GLU A 38 -25.63 -11.72 1.11
CA GLU A 38 -26.21 -11.60 -0.25
C GLU A 38 -27.74 -11.60 -0.25
N HIS A 39 -28.38 -12.15 0.82
CA HIS A 39 -29.83 -12.17 0.95
C HIS A 39 -30.40 -10.85 1.51
N VAL A 40 -29.55 -9.99 2.10
CA VAL A 40 -29.95 -8.74 2.77
C VAL A 40 -29.61 -7.50 1.95
N ILE A 41 -28.46 -7.49 1.29
CA ILE A 41 -27.98 -6.34 0.50
C ILE A 41 -27.30 -6.80 -0.79
N SER A 42 -27.58 -6.09 -1.88
CA SER A 42 -26.94 -6.35 -3.17
C SER A 42 -25.76 -5.42 -3.43
N PRO A 43 -24.77 -5.80 -4.28
CA PRO A 43 -23.69 -4.93 -4.71
C PRO A 43 -24.16 -3.61 -5.32
N GLU A 44 -25.29 -3.61 -6.04
CA GLU A 44 -25.89 -2.41 -6.63
C GLU A 44 -26.42 -1.44 -5.60
N GLU A 45 -26.94 -1.92 -4.47
CA GLU A 45 -27.38 -1.06 -3.37
C GLU A 45 -26.19 -0.43 -2.66
N MET A 46 -25.12 -1.18 -2.44
CA MET A 46 -23.83 -0.64 -1.96
C MET A 46 -23.30 0.44 -2.91
N LYS A 47 -23.34 0.20 -4.22
CA LYS A 47 -22.96 1.18 -5.24
C LYS A 47 -23.79 2.45 -5.16
N ARG A 48 -25.10 2.36 -4.98
CA ARG A 48 -25.99 3.51 -4.80
C ARG A 48 -25.66 4.30 -3.54
N ALA A 49 -25.41 3.63 -2.43
CA ALA A 49 -25.03 4.27 -1.18
C ALA A 49 -23.72 5.05 -1.31
N ILE A 50 -22.72 4.47 -1.99
CA ILE A 50 -21.43 5.10 -2.23
C ILE A 50 -21.56 6.26 -3.23
N ASN A 51 -22.40 6.14 -4.25
CA ASN A 51 -22.66 7.23 -5.20
C ASN A 51 -23.31 8.44 -4.52
N ASN A 52 -24.20 8.22 -3.54
CA ASN A 52 -24.86 9.28 -2.78
C ASN A 52 -23.86 10.15 -2.00
N ILE A 53 -22.75 9.57 -1.51
CA ILE A 53 -21.67 10.32 -0.84
C ILE A 53 -20.62 10.86 -1.81
N GLY A 54 -20.85 10.69 -3.13
CA GLY A 54 -20.04 11.30 -4.19
C GLY A 54 -18.82 10.51 -4.63
N TYR A 55 -18.78 9.21 -4.34
CA TYR A 55 -17.78 8.27 -4.87
C TYR A 55 -18.47 7.28 -5.79
N ASP A 56 -17.70 6.67 -6.69
CA ASP A 56 -18.19 5.61 -7.58
C ASP A 56 -17.62 4.26 -7.14
N LEU A 57 -18.43 3.21 -7.21
CA LEU A 57 -18.09 1.82 -6.93
C LEU A 57 -18.21 1.02 -8.22
N VAL A 58 -17.11 0.47 -8.71
CA VAL A 58 -17.05 -0.42 -9.86
C VAL A 58 -17.25 -1.85 -9.36
N ILE A 59 -18.27 -2.52 -9.86
CA ILE A 59 -18.64 -3.89 -9.48
C ILE A 59 -18.35 -4.85 -10.64
N ASP A 60 -18.34 -4.35 -11.88
CA ASP A 60 -18.18 -5.17 -13.08
C ASP A 60 -16.73 -5.63 -13.28
N GLU A 61 -16.52 -6.94 -13.38
CA GLU A 61 -15.24 -7.58 -13.71
C GLU A 61 -14.79 -7.31 -15.17
N GLU A 62 -15.71 -6.93 -16.06
CA GLU A 62 -15.40 -6.69 -17.48
C GLU A 62 -14.59 -5.41 -17.74
N GLN A 63 -14.62 -4.43 -16.85
CA GLN A 63 -13.77 -3.25 -16.97
C GLN A 63 -12.48 -3.50 -16.20
N SER A 64 -11.41 -3.77 -16.93
CA SER A 64 -10.10 -3.94 -16.30
C SER A 64 -9.78 -2.69 -15.48
N VAL A 65 -9.56 -2.86 -14.17
CA VAL A 65 -9.17 -1.79 -13.23
C VAL A 65 -7.99 -0.99 -13.79
N GLU A 66 -7.11 -1.66 -14.52
CA GLU A 66 -5.97 -1.07 -15.20
C GLU A 66 -6.35 -0.02 -16.28
N ALA A 67 -7.40 -0.28 -17.07
CA ALA A 67 -7.85 0.66 -18.09
C ALA A 67 -8.44 1.93 -17.46
N ILE A 68 -9.15 1.79 -16.33
CA ILE A 68 -9.70 2.91 -15.56
C ILE A 68 -8.55 3.74 -14.97
N GLU A 69 -7.57 3.09 -14.33
CA GLU A 69 -6.40 3.76 -13.75
C GLU A 69 -5.57 4.49 -14.80
N GLN A 70 -5.31 3.88 -15.95
CA GLN A 70 -4.58 4.52 -17.05
C GLN A 70 -5.32 5.73 -17.59
N ASN A 71 -6.65 5.64 -17.72
CA ASN A 71 -7.46 6.74 -18.19
C ASN A 71 -7.47 7.91 -17.20
N GLU A 72 -7.65 7.64 -15.90
CA GLU A 72 -7.56 8.65 -14.85
C GLU A 72 -6.18 9.32 -14.79
N TYR A 73 -5.10 8.54 -14.87
CA TYR A 73 -3.74 9.07 -14.92
C TYR A 73 -3.51 9.97 -16.14
N SER A 74 -3.99 9.55 -17.33
CA SER A 74 -3.86 10.33 -18.55
C SER A 74 -4.65 11.65 -18.47
N LEU A 75 -5.85 11.61 -17.89
CA LEU A 75 -6.70 12.78 -17.69
C LEU A 75 -6.04 13.75 -16.68
N LEU A 76 -5.50 13.24 -15.58
CA LEU A 76 -4.80 14.04 -14.59
C LEU A 76 -3.56 14.70 -15.20
N ARG A 77 -2.76 13.96 -15.98
CA ARG A 77 -1.60 14.48 -16.69
C ARG A 77 -1.97 15.62 -17.64
N ARG A 78 -3.06 15.48 -18.41
CA ARG A 78 -3.56 16.54 -19.30
C ARG A 78 -3.97 17.79 -18.52
N LYS A 79 -4.67 17.64 -17.39
CA LYS A 79 -5.03 18.75 -16.52
C LYS A 79 -3.82 19.46 -15.95
N VAL A 80 -2.79 18.72 -15.54
CA VAL A 80 -1.53 19.31 -15.03
C VAL A 80 -0.86 20.14 -16.11
N ILE A 81 -0.68 19.59 -17.33
CA ILE A 81 -0.06 20.32 -18.43
C ILE A 81 -0.85 21.60 -18.76
N LEU A 82 -2.18 21.49 -18.85
CA LEU A 82 -3.03 22.64 -19.14
C LEU A 82 -2.95 23.70 -18.02
N SER A 83 -2.95 23.28 -16.76
CA SER A 83 -2.83 24.18 -15.62
C SER A 83 -1.47 24.91 -15.60
N TRP A 84 -0.37 24.23 -15.96
CA TRP A 84 0.94 24.87 -16.12
C TRP A 84 0.93 25.94 -17.23
N VAL A 85 0.26 25.68 -18.36
CA VAL A 85 0.12 26.69 -19.43
C VAL A 85 -0.59 27.93 -18.88
N PHE A 86 -1.73 27.76 -18.19
CA PHE A 86 -2.44 28.89 -17.59
C PHE A 86 -1.60 29.61 -16.52
N ALA A 87 -0.84 28.87 -15.70
CA ALA A 87 -0.01 29.43 -14.65
C ALA A 87 1.13 30.30 -15.23
N VAL A 88 1.84 29.80 -16.22
CA VAL A 88 2.91 30.54 -16.88
C VAL A 88 2.39 31.80 -17.56
N LEU A 89 1.26 31.68 -18.29
CA LEU A 89 0.64 32.83 -18.95
C LEU A 89 0.13 33.87 -17.93
N CYS A 90 -0.55 33.42 -16.86
CA CYS A 90 -1.04 34.31 -15.81
C CYS A 90 0.12 35.03 -15.12
N MET A 91 1.21 34.32 -14.79
CA MET A 91 2.41 34.88 -14.20
C MET A 91 3.09 35.89 -15.14
N ALA A 92 3.23 35.56 -16.44
CA ALA A 92 3.84 36.44 -17.41
C ALA A 92 3.05 37.78 -17.56
N VAL A 93 1.73 37.69 -17.49
CA VAL A 93 0.84 38.87 -17.51
C VAL A 93 0.94 39.63 -16.20
N SER A 94 0.87 38.99 -15.04
CA SER A 94 0.95 39.64 -13.71
C SER A 94 2.31 40.30 -13.47
N MET A 95 3.41 39.69 -13.88
CA MET A 95 4.77 40.23 -13.78
C MET A 95 5.12 41.26 -14.88
N ARG A 96 4.15 41.55 -15.77
CA ARG A 96 4.35 42.44 -16.91
C ARG A 96 5.50 42.05 -17.86
N TRP A 97 5.80 40.79 -17.98
CA TRP A 97 6.71 40.30 -19.03
C TRP A 97 6.07 40.48 -20.41
N ILE A 98 4.74 40.45 -20.45
CA ILE A 98 3.93 40.83 -21.62
C ILE A 98 3.31 42.20 -21.27
N ASP A 99 3.81 43.26 -21.87
CA ASP A 99 3.24 44.62 -21.64
C ASP A 99 1.92 44.75 -22.41
N LEU A 100 0.81 44.68 -21.68
CA LEU A 100 -0.53 44.88 -22.19
C LEU A 100 -1.04 46.32 -21.99
N GLY A 101 -0.18 47.23 -21.54
CA GLY A 101 -0.48 48.62 -21.32
C GLY A 101 -1.16 48.89 -19.96
N ALA A 102 -2.41 49.31 -19.94
CA ALA A 102 -3.10 49.76 -18.72
C ALA A 102 -3.27 48.64 -17.67
N LYS A 103 -3.06 48.94 -16.38
CA LYS A 103 -3.19 48.03 -15.22
C LYS A 103 -4.54 47.27 -15.23
N ASN A 104 -5.63 47.94 -15.64
CA ASN A 104 -6.97 47.34 -15.72
C ASN A 104 -7.03 46.20 -16.76
N ILE A 105 -6.36 46.34 -17.90
CA ILE A 105 -6.34 45.31 -18.95
C ILE A 105 -5.56 44.09 -18.46
N VAL A 106 -4.40 44.31 -17.80
CA VAL A 106 -3.61 43.25 -17.18
C VAL A 106 -4.44 42.44 -16.18
N ASN A 107 -5.16 43.12 -15.28
CA ASN A 107 -5.99 42.47 -14.27
C ASN A 107 -7.18 41.69 -14.91
N GLN A 108 -7.81 42.23 -15.95
CA GLN A 108 -8.89 41.54 -16.67
C GLN A 108 -8.40 40.28 -17.41
N VAL A 109 -7.23 40.34 -18.05
CA VAL A 109 -6.63 39.17 -18.70
C VAL A 109 -6.24 38.12 -17.67
N ALA A 110 -5.63 38.54 -16.55
CA ALA A 110 -5.29 37.63 -15.46
C ALA A 110 -6.54 36.95 -14.85
N LEU A 111 -7.63 37.72 -14.68
CA LEU A 111 -8.93 37.20 -14.24
C LEU A 111 -9.46 36.12 -15.18
N LEU A 112 -9.44 36.37 -16.51
CA LEU A 112 -9.93 35.41 -17.50
C LEU A 112 -9.08 34.12 -17.50
N LEU A 113 -7.76 34.24 -17.42
CA LEU A 113 -6.84 33.09 -17.32
C LEU A 113 -7.07 32.29 -16.03
N ALA A 114 -7.23 32.97 -14.91
CA ALA A 114 -7.52 32.34 -13.63
C ALA A 114 -8.88 31.62 -13.67
N LEU A 115 -9.92 32.26 -14.19
CA LEU A 115 -11.25 31.66 -14.33
C LEU A 115 -11.22 30.43 -15.22
N ALA A 116 -10.49 30.48 -16.35
CA ALA A 116 -10.31 29.32 -17.23
C ALA A 116 -9.61 28.16 -16.50
N ASN A 117 -8.56 28.43 -15.71
CA ASN A 117 -7.90 27.42 -14.89
C ASN A 117 -8.84 26.82 -13.85
N PHE A 118 -9.64 27.63 -13.16
CA PHE A 118 -10.62 27.17 -12.18
C PHE A 118 -11.65 26.23 -12.80
N ILE A 119 -12.18 26.56 -13.96
CA ILE A 119 -13.19 25.74 -14.64
C ILE A 119 -12.59 24.46 -15.20
N CYS A 120 -11.46 24.54 -15.92
CA CYS A 120 -10.87 23.40 -16.63
C CYS A 120 -10.10 22.46 -15.70
N CYS A 121 -9.37 23.00 -14.74
CA CYS A 121 -8.44 22.24 -13.90
C CYS A 121 -8.88 22.16 -12.44
N GLY A 122 -9.40 23.25 -11.87
CA GLY A 122 -9.74 23.39 -10.47
C GLY A 122 -11.13 22.89 -10.05
N ARG A 123 -12.05 22.67 -10.99
CA ARG A 123 -13.47 22.34 -10.71
C ARG A 123 -13.64 21.22 -9.67
N ALA A 124 -12.80 20.18 -9.73
CA ALA A 124 -12.90 19.04 -8.83
C ALA A 124 -12.70 19.43 -7.36
N PHE A 125 -11.80 20.38 -7.05
CA PHE A 125 -11.56 20.83 -5.68
C PHE A 125 -12.81 21.49 -5.08
N PHE A 126 -13.46 22.35 -5.85
CA PHE A 126 -14.66 23.06 -5.39
C PHE A 126 -15.88 22.14 -5.24
N THR A 127 -16.07 21.22 -6.20
CA THR A 127 -17.19 20.25 -6.10
C THR A 127 -17.00 19.28 -4.94
N ASN A 128 -15.78 18.83 -4.69
CA ASN A 128 -15.48 17.97 -3.55
C ASN A 128 -15.60 18.72 -2.23
N ALA A 129 -15.07 19.95 -2.15
CA ALA A 129 -15.20 20.81 -0.95
C ALA A 129 -16.67 21.07 -0.60
N TRP A 130 -17.51 21.36 -1.59
CA TRP A 130 -18.94 21.56 -1.39
C TRP A 130 -19.65 20.32 -0.83
N ARG A 131 -19.35 19.14 -1.42
CA ARG A 131 -19.90 17.87 -0.92
C ARG A 131 -19.46 17.59 0.51
N GLN A 132 -18.17 17.82 0.82
CA GLN A 132 -17.64 17.62 2.19
C GLN A 132 -18.30 18.58 3.19
N LEU A 133 -18.56 19.83 2.81
CA LEU A 133 -19.25 20.78 3.65
C LEU A 133 -20.67 20.31 4.01
N LEU A 134 -21.41 19.76 3.05
CA LEU A 134 -22.74 19.20 3.27
C LEU A 134 -22.71 18.04 4.28
N HIS A 135 -21.64 17.25 4.29
CA HIS A 135 -21.44 16.14 5.23
C HIS A 135 -20.69 16.53 6.52
N ARG A 136 -20.53 17.84 6.80
CA ARG A 136 -19.81 18.38 7.97
C ARG A 136 -18.42 17.79 8.16
N SER A 137 -17.74 17.52 7.07
CA SER A 137 -16.36 17.03 7.06
C SER A 137 -15.48 18.00 6.27
N ALA A 138 -14.18 18.01 6.56
CA ALA A 138 -13.21 18.83 5.85
C ALA A 138 -12.01 17.95 5.46
N ASN A 139 -11.51 18.16 4.26
CA ASN A 139 -10.36 17.45 3.73
C ASN A 139 -9.40 18.41 3.02
N MET A 140 -8.37 17.87 2.38
CA MET A 140 -7.41 18.65 1.60
C MET A 140 -8.08 19.49 0.51
N ASP A 141 -9.10 18.97 -0.18
CA ASP A 141 -9.81 19.70 -1.23
C ASP A 141 -10.53 20.92 -0.66
N THR A 142 -11.02 20.83 0.59
CA THR A 142 -11.63 21.96 1.31
C THR A 142 -10.62 23.08 1.56
N LEU A 143 -9.39 22.74 1.99
CA LEU A 143 -8.33 23.72 2.23
C LEU A 143 -7.91 24.43 0.93
N VAL A 144 -7.72 23.64 -0.15
CA VAL A 144 -7.36 24.17 -1.47
C VAL A 144 -8.47 25.06 -2.04
N ALA A 145 -9.71 24.59 -1.99
CA ALA A 145 -10.86 25.35 -2.50
C ALA A 145 -11.06 26.67 -1.72
N LEU A 146 -10.91 26.63 -0.39
CA LEU A 146 -11.06 27.81 0.45
C LEU A 146 -9.94 28.81 0.20
N SER A 147 -8.68 28.37 0.21
CA SER A 147 -7.52 29.24 -0.01
C SER A 147 -7.52 29.89 -1.39
N THR A 148 -7.71 29.09 -2.45
CA THR A 148 -7.75 29.61 -3.82
C THR A 148 -8.99 30.45 -4.10
N GLY A 149 -10.13 30.05 -3.53
CA GLY A 149 -11.39 30.80 -3.63
C GLY A 149 -11.31 32.19 -2.97
N ILE A 150 -10.75 32.28 -1.75
CA ILE A 150 -10.55 33.55 -1.06
C ILE A 150 -9.59 34.46 -1.85
N ALA A 151 -8.44 33.89 -2.31
CA ALA A 151 -7.46 34.64 -3.10
C ALA A 151 -8.07 35.17 -4.41
N PHE A 152 -8.86 34.33 -5.10
CA PHE A 152 -9.55 34.69 -6.34
C PHE A 152 -10.60 35.80 -6.09
N LEU A 153 -11.50 35.61 -5.12
CA LEU A 153 -12.56 36.59 -4.80
C LEU A 153 -11.97 37.93 -4.35
N PHE A 154 -10.91 37.91 -3.53
CA PHE A 154 -10.21 39.10 -3.13
C PHE A 154 -9.58 39.83 -4.32
N SER A 155 -9.01 39.10 -5.26
CA SER A 155 -8.45 39.67 -6.50
C SER A 155 -9.51 40.25 -7.42
N VAL A 156 -10.68 39.61 -7.51
CA VAL A 156 -11.85 40.14 -8.23
C VAL A 156 -12.32 41.46 -7.60
N PHE A 157 -12.47 41.47 -6.27
CA PHE A 157 -12.82 42.69 -5.54
C PHE A 157 -11.81 43.80 -5.81
N ASN A 158 -10.51 43.54 -5.73
CA ASN A 158 -9.46 44.52 -5.98
C ASN A 158 -9.45 45.00 -7.44
N THR A 159 -9.83 44.17 -8.41
CA THR A 159 -9.89 44.57 -9.83
C THR A 159 -11.02 45.58 -10.11
N PHE A 160 -12.19 45.39 -9.50
CA PHE A 160 -13.36 46.23 -9.83
C PHE A 160 -13.65 47.35 -8.82
N VAL A 161 -13.36 47.15 -7.54
CA VAL A 161 -13.75 48.05 -6.45
C VAL A 161 -12.54 48.51 -5.64
N GLY A 162 -11.41 47.81 -5.74
CA GLY A 162 -10.24 48.06 -4.89
C GLY A 162 -9.70 49.46 -4.98
N GLU A 163 -9.62 50.05 -6.15
CA GLU A 163 -9.10 51.41 -6.35
C GLU A 163 -9.96 52.47 -5.65
N GLN A 164 -11.27 52.29 -5.57
CA GLN A 164 -12.20 53.19 -4.86
C GLN A 164 -12.09 53.05 -3.34
N VAL A 165 -11.88 51.82 -2.84
CA VAL A 165 -11.85 51.54 -1.40
C VAL A 165 -10.47 51.80 -0.78
N TRP A 166 -9.41 51.37 -1.46
CA TRP A 166 -8.03 51.43 -0.96
C TRP A 166 -7.29 52.69 -1.41
N GLY A 167 -7.56 53.18 -2.64
CA GLY A 167 -6.91 54.35 -3.20
C GLY A 167 -7.13 55.62 -2.35
N SER A 168 -8.32 55.76 -1.76
CA SER A 168 -8.61 56.88 -0.81
C SER A 168 -7.79 56.79 0.49
N ARG A 169 -7.17 55.61 0.77
CA ARG A 169 -6.38 55.35 1.99
C ARG A 169 -4.88 55.20 1.72
N GLY A 170 -4.44 55.44 0.47
CA GLY A 170 -3.02 55.34 0.10
C GLY A 170 -2.49 53.91 0.06
N ILE A 171 -3.38 52.90 0.01
CA ILE A 171 -2.99 51.48 -0.04
C ILE A 171 -2.98 51.03 -1.50
N GLU A 172 -1.88 50.46 -1.98
CA GLU A 172 -1.80 49.89 -3.32
C GLU A 172 -2.66 48.66 -3.48
N CYS A 173 -3.45 48.61 -4.57
CA CYS A 173 -4.28 47.44 -4.92
C CYS A 173 -3.44 46.39 -5.64
N HIS A 174 -3.22 45.25 -5.02
CA HIS A 174 -2.61 44.07 -5.62
C HIS A 174 -3.65 43.01 -5.92
N THR A 175 -3.47 42.30 -7.03
CA THR A 175 -4.26 41.13 -7.40
C THR A 175 -3.41 39.89 -7.27
N TYR A 176 -4.03 38.76 -6.89
CA TYR A 176 -3.39 37.48 -6.58
C TYR A 176 -3.97 36.34 -7.43
N PHE A 177 -4.32 36.63 -8.70
CA PHE A 177 -4.82 35.65 -9.64
C PHE A 177 -3.76 34.59 -9.94
N ASP A 178 -2.52 35.04 -10.14
CA ASP A 178 -1.34 34.18 -10.34
C ASP A 178 -1.13 33.23 -9.18
N ALA A 179 -1.21 33.72 -7.94
CA ALA A 179 -1.10 32.87 -6.73
C ALA A 179 -2.18 31.80 -6.71
N SER A 180 -3.45 32.13 -7.00
CA SER A 180 -4.56 31.19 -7.03
C SER A 180 -4.34 30.08 -8.08
N VAL A 181 -3.91 30.47 -9.30
CA VAL A 181 -3.64 29.54 -10.40
C VAL A 181 -2.46 28.63 -10.07
N MET A 182 -1.39 29.18 -9.48
CA MET A 182 -0.19 28.41 -9.11
C MET A 182 -0.47 27.41 -7.99
N ILE A 183 -1.28 27.76 -6.98
CA ILE A 183 -1.68 26.82 -5.93
C ILE A 183 -2.38 25.62 -6.54
N ILE A 184 -3.37 25.82 -7.43
CA ILE A 184 -4.06 24.73 -8.14
C ILE A 184 -3.05 23.89 -8.93
N THR A 185 -2.13 24.54 -9.66
CA THR A 185 -1.12 23.88 -10.50
C THR A 185 -0.18 23.01 -9.68
N PHE A 186 0.35 23.52 -8.55
CA PHE A 186 1.24 22.77 -7.68
C PHE A 186 0.52 21.62 -7.00
N VAL A 187 -0.71 21.80 -6.55
CA VAL A 187 -1.51 20.71 -5.94
C VAL A 187 -1.80 19.63 -6.95
N LEU A 188 -2.17 19.98 -8.20
CA LEU A 188 -2.36 19.00 -9.27
C LEU A 188 -1.06 18.27 -9.64
N THR A 189 0.07 18.98 -9.66
CA THR A 189 1.39 18.39 -9.90
C THR A 189 1.76 17.42 -8.77
N GLY A 190 1.54 17.82 -7.52
CA GLY A 190 1.71 16.95 -6.35
C GLY A 190 0.89 15.67 -6.49
N ARG A 191 -0.40 15.76 -6.86
CA ARG A 191 -1.27 14.59 -7.11
C ARG A 191 -0.76 13.71 -8.25
N LEU A 192 -0.21 14.29 -9.31
CA LEU A 192 0.35 13.50 -10.41
C LEU A 192 1.58 12.71 -9.98
N LEU A 193 2.47 13.33 -9.19
CA LEU A 193 3.65 12.66 -8.63
C LEU A 193 3.24 11.55 -7.65
N GLU A 194 2.24 11.82 -6.82
CA GLU A 194 1.62 10.85 -5.92
C GLU A 194 1.10 9.63 -6.67
N GLU A 195 0.31 9.85 -7.73
CA GLU A 195 -0.25 8.78 -8.56
C GLU A 195 0.86 7.96 -9.22
N LYS A 196 1.89 8.63 -9.72
CA LYS A 196 3.05 7.96 -10.31
C LYS A 196 3.80 7.09 -9.30
N ALA A 197 4.02 7.59 -8.09
CA ALA A 197 4.68 6.84 -7.01
C ALA A 197 3.87 5.61 -6.60
N ARG A 198 2.54 5.75 -6.46
CA ARG A 198 1.63 4.65 -6.15
C ARG A 198 1.63 3.58 -7.24
N ASN A 199 1.52 3.97 -8.50
CA ASN A 199 1.56 3.03 -9.64
C ASN A 199 2.89 2.28 -9.73
N SER A 200 4.00 2.93 -9.36
CA SER A 200 5.31 2.29 -9.28
C SER A 200 5.38 1.27 -8.12
N ALA A 201 4.80 1.60 -6.97
CA ALA A 201 4.75 0.68 -5.83
C ALA A 201 3.91 -0.58 -6.11
N ALA A 202 2.84 -0.46 -6.90
CA ALA A 202 2.00 -1.58 -7.32
C ALA A 202 2.63 -2.50 -8.39
N SER A 203 3.77 -2.11 -8.97
CA SER A 203 4.40 -2.85 -10.08
C SER A 203 4.84 -4.27 -9.70
N SER A 204 5.27 -4.48 -8.46
CA SER A 204 5.70 -5.81 -7.96
C SER A 204 4.57 -6.85 -8.01
N ILE A 205 3.34 -6.43 -7.76
CA ILE A 205 2.17 -7.31 -7.81
C ILE A 205 1.75 -7.57 -9.25
N ARG A 206 1.82 -6.55 -10.11
CA ARG A 206 1.58 -6.74 -11.55
C ARG A 206 2.55 -7.75 -12.17
N GLN A 207 3.78 -7.85 -11.66
CA GLN A 207 4.71 -8.88 -12.10
C GLN A 207 4.20 -10.28 -11.74
N LEU A 208 3.62 -10.49 -10.54
CA LEU A 208 3.01 -11.77 -10.17
C LEU A 208 1.76 -12.07 -11.03
N MET A 209 0.89 -11.09 -11.25
CA MET A 209 -0.28 -11.26 -12.14
C MET A 209 0.14 -11.58 -13.59
N GLY A 210 1.27 -11.05 -14.05
CA GLY A 210 1.84 -11.35 -15.36
C GLY A 210 2.38 -12.78 -15.52
N LEU A 211 2.41 -13.60 -14.45
CA LEU A 211 2.82 -15.00 -14.54
C LEU A 211 1.75 -15.89 -15.16
N SER A 212 0.47 -15.54 -15.06
CA SER A 212 -0.64 -16.29 -15.68
C SER A 212 -0.68 -16.04 -17.19
N PRO A 213 -0.64 -17.07 -18.04
CA PRO A 213 -0.84 -16.93 -19.48
C PRO A 213 -2.30 -16.61 -19.79
N LYS A 214 -2.56 -15.97 -20.94
CA LYS A 214 -3.93 -15.64 -21.38
C LYS A 214 -4.63 -16.81 -22.08
N THR A 215 -3.85 -17.71 -22.69
CA THR A 215 -4.32 -18.87 -23.47
C THR A 215 -3.60 -20.13 -23.01
N ALA A 216 -4.18 -21.28 -23.32
CA ALA A 216 -3.60 -22.59 -23.03
C ALA A 216 -3.89 -23.58 -24.17
N HIS A 217 -3.07 -24.60 -24.33
CA HIS A 217 -3.21 -25.63 -25.34
C HIS A 217 -4.02 -26.82 -24.79
N LEU A 218 -5.32 -26.84 -25.09
CA LEU A 218 -6.23 -27.92 -24.70
C LEU A 218 -6.10 -29.10 -25.67
N VAL A 219 -5.90 -30.32 -25.14
CA VAL A 219 -5.83 -31.56 -25.90
C VAL A 219 -7.22 -32.19 -26.00
N GLN A 220 -7.75 -32.28 -27.23
CA GLN A 220 -9.02 -32.95 -27.53
C GLN A 220 -8.78 -34.10 -28.51
N GLY A 221 -8.66 -35.33 -27.97
CA GLY A 221 -8.27 -36.48 -28.77
C GLY A 221 -6.88 -36.31 -29.37
N ASP A 222 -6.74 -36.36 -30.69
CA ASP A 222 -5.47 -36.18 -31.41
C ASP A 222 -5.20 -34.70 -31.79
N SER A 223 -6.11 -33.76 -31.49
CA SER A 223 -5.96 -32.34 -31.83
C SER A 223 -5.63 -31.50 -30.63
N ILE A 224 -4.78 -30.49 -30.83
CA ILE A 224 -4.42 -29.50 -29.82
C ILE A 224 -5.03 -28.15 -30.28
N GLN A 225 -5.87 -27.56 -29.44
CA GLN A 225 -6.49 -26.27 -29.68
C GLN A 225 -6.01 -25.22 -28.68
N GLU A 226 -5.63 -24.06 -29.17
CA GLU A 226 -5.38 -22.91 -28.29
C GLU A 226 -6.71 -22.30 -27.88
N VAL A 227 -6.95 -22.26 -26.55
CA VAL A 227 -8.20 -21.76 -25.96
C VAL A 227 -7.90 -20.69 -24.90
N PRO A 228 -8.82 -19.77 -24.63
CA PRO A 228 -8.70 -18.86 -23.51
C PRO A 228 -8.62 -19.62 -22.18
N LEU A 229 -7.77 -19.15 -21.26
CA LEU A 229 -7.56 -19.80 -19.95
C LEU A 229 -8.87 -20.03 -19.18
N ALA A 230 -9.81 -19.09 -19.24
CA ALA A 230 -11.11 -19.17 -18.56
C ALA A 230 -12.00 -20.34 -19.03
N THR A 231 -11.70 -20.97 -20.17
CA THR A 231 -12.49 -22.10 -20.69
C THR A 231 -12.04 -23.46 -20.18
N ILE A 232 -10.86 -23.55 -19.54
CA ILE A 232 -10.31 -24.80 -19.01
C ILE A 232 -11.10 -25.24 -17.78
N LYS A 233 -11.44 -26.53 -17.73
CA LYS A 233 -12.19 -27.15 -16.63
C LYS A 233 -11.33 -28.18 -15.91
N ILE A 234 -11.72 -28.49 -14.68
CA ILE A 234 -11.10 -29.58 -13.91
C ILE A 234 -11.25 -30.90 -14.69
N GLY A 235 -10.13 -31.60 -14.88
CA GLY A 235 -10.07 -32.84 -15.60
C GLY A 235 -9.66 -32.73 -17.07
N ASP A 236 -9.58 -31.51 -17.61
CA ASP A 236 -9.10 -31.27 -18.98
C ASP A 236 -7.59 -31.58 -19.07
N THR A 237 -7.17 -32.12 -20.24
CA THR A 237 -5.76 -32.37 -20.51
C THR A 237 -5.16 -31.19 -21.27
N VAL A 238 -4.09 -30.63 -20.73
CA VAL A 238 -3.40 -29.46 -21.26
C VAL A 238 -1.98 -29.81 -21.64
N GLU A 239 -1.50 -29.37 -22.80
CA GLU A 239 -0.11 -29.53 -23.24
C GLU A 239 0.64 -28.23 -23.00
N VAL A 240 1.88 -28.34 -22.48
CA VAL A 240 2.80 -27.20 -22.30
C VAL A 240 4.18 -27.56 -22.83
N ARG A 241 4.84 -26.60 -23.46
CA ARG A 241 6.13 -26.75 -24.14
C ARG A 241 7.23 -25.93 -23.47
N ALA A 242 8.47 -26.28 -23.78
CA ALA A 242 9.61 -25.51 -23.29
C ALA A 242 9.49 -24.02 -23.58
N GLY A 243 9.70 -23.19 -22.56
CA GLY A 243 9.56 -21.73 -22.58
C GLY A 243 8.14 -21.23 -22.30
N GLU A 244 7.14 -22.10 -22.26
CA GLU A 244 5.76 -21.72 -21.93
C GLU A 244 5.51 -21.77 -20.43
N LYS A 245 4.55 -20.95 -19.99
CA LYS A 245 4.05 -20.92 -18.61
C LYS A 245 2.94 -21.95 -18.44
N ILE A 246 2.94 -22.65 -17.31
CA ILE A 246 1.90 -23.60 -16.94
C ILE A 246 0.63 -22.81 -16.60
N PRO A 247 -0.51 -23.07 -17.28
CA PRO A 247 -1.70 -22.24 -17.15
C PRO A 247 -2.54 -22.50 -15.89
N VAL A 248 -2.60 -23.76 -15.42
CA VAL A 248 -3.42 -24.19 -14.27
C VAL A 248 -2.68 -25.25 -13.47
N ASP A 249 -3.08 -25.49 -12.22
CA ASP A 249 -2.47 -26.56 -11.41
C ASP A 249 -2.98 -27.93 -11.86
N GLY A 250 -2.09 -28.93 -11.84
CA GLY A 250 -2.47 -30.26 -12.29
C GLY A 250 -1.43 -31.36 -12.03
N ILE A 251 -1.69 -32.53 -12.56
CA ILE A 251 -0.85 -33.70 -12.43
C ILE A 251 -0.34 -34.16 -13.81
N VAL A 252 0.96 -34.34 -13.94
CA VAL A 252 1.60 -34.80 -15.18
C VAL A 252 1.08 -36.20 -15.57
N THR A 253 0.55 -36.29 -16.79
CA THR A 253 0.04 -37.56 -17.34
C THR A 253 0.98 -38.18 -18.36
N SER A 254 1.77 -37.35 -19.06
CA SER A 254 2.73 -37.81 -20.06
C SER A 254 3.84 -36.81 -20.22
N ALA A 255 5.08 -37.21 -20.14
CA ALA A 255 6.24 -36.34 -20.28
C ALA A 255 7.17 -36.85 -21.39
N THR A 256 7.55 -35.99 -22.33
CA THR A 256 8.48 -36.31 -23.40
C THR A 256 9.71 -35.43 -23.30
N SER A 257 10.84 -35.99 -22.93
CA SER A 257 12.14 -35.32 -22.89
C SER A 257 13.05 -35.74 -24.01
N PHE A 258 13.92 -34.85 -24.49
CA PHE A 258 14.93 -35.14 -25.52
C PHE A 258 16.13 -35.97 -25.02
N MET A 259 16.29 -36.14 -23.70
CA MET A 259 17.45 -36.81 -23.08
C MET A 259 17.08 -37.96 -22.17
N HIS A 260 16.55 -39.07 -22.69
CA HIS A 260 16.41 -40.37 -22.00
C HIS A 260 15.88 -40.36 -20.55
N SER A 261 15.37 -39.24 -20.04
CA SER A 261 14.72 -39.12 -18.74
C SER A 261 13.21 -39.01 -18.91
N ASN A 262 12.45 -39.88 -18.21
CA ASN A 262 10.98 -39.87 -18.22
C ASN A 262 10.42 -38.65 -17.45
N GLY A 263 10.91 -37.44 -17.70
CA GLY A 263 10.46 -36.24 -16.99
C GLY A 263 10.81 -34.94 -17.69
N VAL A 264 10.25 -33.86 -17.21
CA VAL A 264 10.39 -32.48 -17.70
C VAL A 264 10.94 -31.58 -16.61
N TYR A 265 11.88 -30.72 -16.95
CA TYR A 265 12.39 -29.72 -16.02
C TYR A 265 11.50 -28.49 -16.01
N VAL A 266 10.99 -28.13 -14.83
CA VAL A 266 10.14 -26.97 -14.58
C VAL A 266 10.85 -26.01 -13.64
N ASP A 267 10.94 -24.75 -14.03
CA ASP A 267 11.42 -23.67 -13.20
C ASP A 267 10.28 -23.16 -12.32
N GLU A 268 10.34 -23.47 -11.04
CA GLU A 268 9.37 -23.07 -10.02
C GLU A 268 9.87 -21.87 -9.19
N SER A 269 11.00 -21.25 -9.57
CA SER A 269 11.68 -20.22 -8.77
C SER A 269 10.78 -19.02 -8.44
N MET A 270 9.85 -18.67 -9.29
CA MET A 270 8.90 -17.58 -9.08
C MET A 270 7.88 -17.86 -7.97
N ILE A 271 7.61 -19.13 -7.69
CA ILE A 271 6.64 -19.55 -6.67
C ILE A 271 7.38 -20.07 -5.42
N THR A 272 8.33 -20.98 -5.59
CA THR A 272 9.05 -21.61 -4.47
C THR A 272 10.29 -20.81 -4.03
N GLY A 273 10.86 -19.99 -4.92
CA GLY A 273 12.10 -19.26 -4.71
C GLY A 273 13.37 -20.08 -4.87
N GLU A 274 13.27 -21.35 -5.26
CA GLU A 274 14.41 -22.22 -5.51
C GLU A 274 14.91 -22.03 -6.96
N PRO A 275 16.18 -21.61 -7.16
CA PRO A 275 16.67 -21.28 -8.50
C PRO A 275 16.92 -22.50 -9.40
N THR A 276 16.90 -23.71 -8.83
CA THR A 276 17.17 -24.94 -9.57
C THR A 276 15.89 -25.51 -10.16
N PRO A 277 15.79 -25.72 -11.49
CA PRO A 277 14.63 -26.37 -12.07
C PRO A 277 14.40 -27.77 -11.50
N VAL A 278 13.14 -28.07 -11.21
CA VAL A 278 12.72 -29.35 -10.61
C VAL A 278 12.32 -30.32 -11.70
N LEU A 279 12.78 -31.58 -11.60
CA LEU A 279 12.37 -32.66 -12.51
C LEU A 279 10.97 -33.14 -12.12
N LYS A 280 10.00 -32.99 -13.04
CA LYS A 280 8.63 -33.52 -12.91
C LYS A 280 8.48 -34.74 -13.76
N CYS A 281 8.13 -35.86 -13.11
CA CYS A 281 7.81 -37.14 -13.75
C CYS A 281 6.30 -37.34 -13.84
N GLU A 282 5.85 -38.38 -14.54
CA GLU A 282 4.44 -38.77 -14.55
C GLU A 282 3.92 -38.99 -13.13
N GLY A 283 2.75 -38.46 -12.84
CA GLY A 283 2.16 -38.40 -11.50
C GLY A 283 2.64 -37.24 -10.61
N GLY A 284 3.61 -36.45 -11.07
CA GLY A 284 4.09 -35.26 -10.33
C GLY A 284 3.15 -34.06 -10.44
N ASP A 285 3.02 -33.28 -9.36
CA ASP A 285 2.24 -32.06 -9.34
C ASP A 285 2.97 -30.90 -10.08
N VAL A 286 2.22 -30.13 -10.84
CA VAL A 286 2.67 -28.90 -11.50
C VAL A 286 1.80 -27.71 -11.09
N LEU A 287 2.42 -26.54 -10.97
CA LEU A 287 1.81 -25.32 -10.45
C LEU A 287 1.66 -24.27 -11.56
N ALA A 288 0.52 -23.60 -11.57
CA ALA A 288 0.25 -22.48 -12.46
C ALA A 288 1.29 -21.35 -12.29
N GLY A 289 1.71 -20.73 -13.41
CA GLY A 289 2.69 -19.64 -13.40
C GLY A 289 4.15 -20.05 -13.42
N THR A 290 4.47 -21.32 -13.22
CA THR A 290 5.82 -21.87 -13.39
C THR A 290 6.17 -22.04 -14.87
N VAL A 291 7.45 -22.12 -15.22
CA VAL A 291 7.92 -22.13 -16.61
C VAL A 291 8.59 -23.48 -16.95
N VAL A 292 8.21 -24.07 -18.07
CA VAL A 292 8.86 -25.28 -18.57
C VAL A 292 10.24 -24.94 -19.12
N SER A 293 11.30 -25.43 -18.48
CA SER A 293 12.68 -25.15 -18.91
C SER A 293 13.10 -26.03 -20.08
N GLN A 294 12.74 -27.33 -20.06
CA GLN A 294 13.08 -28.27 -21.13
C GLN A 294 12.02 -29.33 -21.30
N GLY A 295 11.76 -29.74 -22.56
CA GLY A 295 10.83 -30.78 -22.92
C GLY A 295 9.43 -30.27 -23.22
N LYS A 296 8.50 -31.19 -23.35
CA LYS A 296 7.05 -30.95 -23.41
C LYS A 296 6.33 -32.02 -22.60
N PHE A 297 5.21 -31.67 -22.03
CA PHE A 297 4.39 -32.61 -21.28
C PHE A 297 2.90 -32.29 -21.39
N GLN A 298 2.12 -33.29 -21.10
CA GLN A 298 0.68 -33.15 -20.92
C GLN A 298 0.35 -33.41 -19.46
N PHE A 299 -0.57 -32.64 -18.94
CA PHE A 299 -1.02 -32.77 -17.56
C PHE A 299 -2.54 -32.63 -17.49
N LYS A 300 -3.14 -33.24 -16.49
CA LYS A 300 -4.57 -33.16 -16.21
C LYS A 300 -4.82 -32.02 -15.20
N ALA A 301 -5.68 -31.05 -15.56
CA ALA A 301 -6.04 -29.95 -14.71
C ALA A 301 -6.75 -30.43 -13.44
N ARG A 302 -6.25 -30.02 -12.26
CA ARG A 302 -6.79 -30.35 -10.94
C ARG A 302 -7.46 -29.14 -10.28
N GLN A 303 -6.84 -27.96 -10.38
CA GLN A 303 -7.38 -26.70 -9.90
C GLN A 303 -7.33 -25.67 -11.04
N VAL A 304 -8.40 -24.90 -11.19
CA VAL A 304 -8.55 -23.92 -12.28
C VAL A 304 -9.07 -22.59 -11.74
N GLY A 305 -8.84 -21.51 -12.49
CA GLY A 305 -9.34 -20.18 -12.14
C GLY A 305 -8.79 -19.68 -10.81
N GLU A 306 -9.67 -19.23 -9.91
CA GLU A 306 -9.32 -18.66 -8.61
C GLU A 306 -8.76 -19.67 -7.60
N HIS A 307 -8.94 -20.95 -7.85
CA HIS A 307 -8.47 -22.03 -6.97
C HIS A 307 -7.01 -22.46 -7.24
N THR A 308 -6.36 -21.92 -8.27
CA THR A 308 -4.95 -22.21 -8.52
C THR A 308 -4.06 -21.60 -7.45
N ALA A 309 -2.92 -22.25 -7.14
CA ALA A 309 -1.95 -21.74 -6.16
C ALA A 309 -1.51 -20.30 -6.46
N LEU A 310 -1.26 -19.99 -7.74
CA LEU A 310 -0.91 -18.63 -8.17
C LEU A 310 -2.04 -17.64 -7.92
N ALA A 311 -3.29 -18.00 -8.21
CA ALA A 311 -4.45 -17.13 -7.98
C ALA A 311 -4.65 -16.85 -6.48
N GLN A 312 -4.50 -17.86 -5.62
CA GLN A 312 -4.56 -17.71 -4.17
C GLN A 312 -3.44 -16.79 -3.64
N ILE A 313 -2.21 -16.91 -4.15
CA ILE A 313 -1.11 -16.01 -3.82
C ILE A 313 -1.47 -14.56 -4.19
N ILE A 314 -1.96 -14.34 -5.41
CA ILE A 314 -2.38 -13.01 -5.88
C ILE A 314 -3.48 -12.46 -4.98
N GLN A 315 -4.48 -13.26 -4.64
CA GLN A 315 -5.60 -12.87 -3.77
C GLN A 315 -5.12 -12.51 -2.37
N MET A 316 -4.25 -13.33 -1.75
CA MET A 316 -3.67 -13.00 -0.43
C MET A 316 -2.91 -11.68 -0.45
N VAL A 317 -2.12 -11.40 -1.49
CA VAL A 317 -1.39 -10.13 -1.61
C VAL A 317 -2.34 -8.95 -1.81
N GLN A 318 -3.43 -9.12 -2.56
CA GLN A 318 -4.46 -8.10 -2.74
C GLN A 318 -5.21 -7.82 -1.43
N GLN A 319 -5.58 -8.85 -0.67
CA GLN A 319 -6.21 -8.73 0.65
C GLN A 319 -5.28 -8.03 1.65
N ALA A 320 -3.99 -8.39 1.64
CA ALA A 320 -2.98 -7.75 2.47
C ALA A 320 -2.92 -6.24 2.21
N GLN A 321 -2.99 -5.83 0.94
CA GLN A 321 -3.00 -4.42 0.57
C GLN A 321 -4.29 -3.68 0.92
N ALA A 322 -5.41 -4.39 0.98
CA ALA A 322 -6.68 -3.82 1.42
C ALA A 322 -6.72 -3.57 2.93
N SER A 323 -5.89 -4.28 3.70
CA SER A 323 -5.85 -4.16 5.17
C SER A 323 -5.19 -2.84 5.63
N LYS A 324 -5.58 -2.36 6.81
CA LYS A 324 -5.01 -1.13 7.42
C LYS A 324 -4.13 -1.46 8.61
N ALA A 325 -2.87 -1.07 8.53
CA ALA A 325 -1.95 -1.16 9.66
C ALA A 325 -2.40 -0.28 10.86
N PRO A 326 -2.09 -0.67 12.10
CA PRO A 326 -2.34 0.14 13.29
C PRO A 326 -1.81 1.57 13.16
N VAL A 327 -0.58 1.75 12.64
CA VAL A 327 0.01 3.08 12.41
C VAL A 327 -0.82 3.93 11.44
N GLN A 328 -1.43 3.34 10.42
CA GLN A 328 -2.30 4.05 9.48
C GLN A 328 -3.56 4.56 10.16
N ARG A 329 -4.17 3.78 11.07
CA ARG A 329 -5.34 4.22 11.85
C ARG A 329 -5.03 5.42 12.73
N ILE A 330 -3.81 5.51 13.27
CA ILE A 330 -3.34 6.68 14.04
C ILE A 330 -3.24 7.90 13.13
N VAL A 331 -2.63 7.76 11.97
CA VAL A 331 -2.49 8.84 10.97
C VAL A 331 -3.85 9.35 10.52
N ASP A 332 -4.81 8.46 10.24
CA ASP A 332 -6.17 8.84 9.86
C ASP A 332 -6.88 9.65 10.96
N LYS A 333 -6.74 9.25 12.24
CA LYS A 333 -7.29 10.00 13.38
C LYS A 333 -6.65 11.39 13.51
N VAL A 334 -5.33 11.49 13.36
CA VAL A 334 -4.62 12.76 13.40
C VAL A 334 -5.08 13.67 12.28
N ALA A 335 -5.23 13.16 11.05
CA ALA A 335 -5.69 13.94 9.90
C ALA A 335 -7.10 14.52 10.10
N LEU A 336 -8.01 13.78 10.75
CA LEU A 336 -9.37 14.26 11.05
C LEU A 336 -9.39 15.47 12.02
N VAL A 337 -8.44 15.54 12.94
CA VAL A 337 -8.32 16.66 13.90
C VAL A 337 -7.51 17.81 13.29
N PHE A 338 -6.51 17.50 12.49
CA PHE A 338 -5.55 18.46 11.94
C PHE A 338 -6.22 19.52 11.05
N VAL A 339 -7.12 19.11 10.14
CA VAL A 339 -7.76 20.05 9.20
C VAL A 339 -8.63 21.09 9.92
N PRO A 340 -9.53 20.76 10.86
CA PRO A 340 -10.24 21.75 11.68
C PRO A 340 -9.32 22.68 12.47
N VAL A 341 -8.22 22.16 13.04
CA VAL A 341 -7.23 22.98 13.76
C VAL A 341 -6.57 23.98 12.84
N VAL A 342 -6.19 23.58 11.63
CA VAL A 342 -5.61 24.49 10.63
C VAL A 342 -6.59 25.60 10.22
N LEU A 343 -7.86 25.27 10.00
CA LEU A 343 -8.91 26.26 9.71
C LEU A 343 -9.03 27.29 10.83
N LEU A 344 -8.99 26.83 12.08
CA LEU A 344 -9.01 27.71 13.25
C LEU A 344 -7.75 28.60 13.31
N LEU A 345 -6.57 28.02 13.08
CA LEU A 345 -5.30 28.77 13.05
C LEU A 345 -5.29 29.83 11.94
N ALA A 346 -5.80 29.51 10.76
CA ALA A 346 -5.91 30.48 9.67
C ALA A 346 -6.86 31.63 10.02
N LEU A 347 -8.00 31.32 10.64
CA LEU A 347 -8.94 32.33 11.13
C LEU A 347 -8.30 33.20 12.23
N LEU A 348 -7.62 32.59 13.20
CA LEU A 348 -6.90 33.32 14.24
C LEU A 348 -5.80 34.23 13.67
N THR A 349 -5.04 33.72 12.69
CA THR A 349 -4.03 34.52 11.98
C THR A 349 -4.66 35.75 11.32
N PHE A 350 -5.76 35.54 10.59
CA PHE A 350 -6.50 36.64 9.99
C PHE A 350 -6.96 37.68 11.02
N VAL A 351 -7.61 37.24 12.09
CA VAL A 351 -8.15 38.14 13.14
C VAL A 351 -7.03 38.89 13.84
N LEU A 352 -5.92 38.22 14.19
CA LEU A 352 -4.77 38.86 14.85
C LEU A 352 -4.19 39.99 14.01
N TRP A 353 -3.91 39.72 12.72
CA TRP A 353 -3.36 40.76 11.83
C TRP A 353 -4.34 41.89 11.57
N TRP A 354 -5.65 41.58 11.47
CA TRP A 354 -6.66 42.63 11.30
C TRP A 354 -6.81 43.49 12.55
N VAL A 355 -6.77 42.92 13.75
CA VAL A 355 -6.87 43.66 15.01
C VAL A 355 -5.62 44.54 15.25
N VAL A 356 -4.43 43.96 15.01
CA VAL A 356 -3.15 44.68 15.25
C VAL A 356 -2.92 45.80 14.25
N GLY A 357 -3.20 45.56 12.96
CA GLY A 357 -2.88 46.51 11.88
C GLY A 357 -4.08 47.26 11.30
N GLY A 358 -5.29 46.94 11.77
CA GLY A 358 -6.52 47.55 11.25
C GLY A 358 -6.69 47.31 9.74
N ASN A 359 -7.35 48.24 9.09
CA ASN A 359 -7.62 48.17 7.66
C ASN A 359 -6.35 48.29 6.78
N ALA A 360 -5.27 48.86 7.31
CA ALA A 360 -4.01 49.01 6.57
C ALA A 360 -3.33 47.67 6.31
N LEU A 361 -3.39 46.75 7.27
CA LEU A 361 -2.80 45.40 7.14
C LEU A 361 -3.81 44.34 6.69
N LEU A 362 -5.02 44.70 6.26
CA LEU A 362 -6.02 43.74 5.80
C LEU A 362 -5.54 42.85 4.64
N PRO A 363 -4.85 43.37 3.59
CA PRO A 363 -4.27 42.51 2.57
C PRO A 363 -3.27 41.51 3.15
N HIS A 364 -2.43 41.92 4.08
CA HIS A 364 -1.47 41.05 4.76
C HIS A 364 -2.16 39.97 5.61
N ALA A 365 -3.22 40.33 6.33
CA ALA A 365 -4.02 39.38 7.11
C ALA A 365 -4.63 38.27 6.23
N ILE A 366 -5.19 38.65 5.08
CA ILE A 366 -5.78 37.72 4.12
C ILE A 366 -4.69 36.78 3.56
N LEU A 367 -3.56 37.32 3.13
CA LEU A 367 -2.47 36.55 2.56
C LEU A 367 -1.85 35.56 3.57
N SER A 368 -1.61 36.00 4.80
CA SER A 368 -1.09 35.16 5.85
C SER A 368 -2.06 34.01 6.18
N ALA A 369 -3.35 34.27 6.24
CA ALA A 369 -4.37 33.24 6.44
C ALA A 369 -4.41 32.23 5.27
N ILE A 370 -4.35 32.71 4.02
CA ILE A 370 -4.27 31.86 2.82
C ILE A 370 -3.00 31.01 2.87
N SER A 371 -1.87 31.61 3.22
CA SER A 371 -0.58 30.90 3.31
C SER A 371 -0.62 29.78 4.35
N VAL A 372 -1.23 30.02 5.51
CA VAL A 372 -1.45 28.97 6.53
C VAL A 372 -2.30 27.82 5.97
N LEU A 373 -3.39 28.12 5.25
CA LEU A 373 -4.26 27.08 4.66
C LEU A 373 -3.53 26.25 3.61
N VAL A 374 -2.69 26.85 2.80
CA VAL A 374 -1.95 26.16 1.72
C VAL A 374 -0.82 25.29 2.27
N ILE A 375 0.00 25.87 3.16
CA ILE A 375 1.19 25.19 3.72
C ILE A 375 0.81 24.02 4.61
N ALA A 376 -0.29 24.11 5.33
CA ALA A 376 -0.76 23.08 6.23
C ALA A 376 -1.40 21.86 5.55
N CYS A 377 -1.26 21.69 4.22
CA CYS A 377 -1.76 20.50 3.56
C CYS A 377 -1.04 19.24 4.07
N PRO A 378 -1.74 18.26 4.68
CA PRO A 378 -1.14 17.02 5.16
C PRO A 378 -0.96 15.97 4.04
N CYS A 379 -0.66 16.40 2.80
CA CYS A 379 -0.62 15.55 1.62
C CYS A 379 0.39 14.41 1.76
N ALA A 380 1.61 14.72 2.24
CA ALA A 380 2.67 13.74 2.44
C ALA A 380 2.32 12.70 3.53
N MET A 381 1.61 13.12 4.59
CA MET A 381 1.24 12.25 5.71
C MET A 381 0.26 11.15 5.30
N GLY A 382 -0.71 11.48 4.43
CA GLY A 382 -1.73 10.53 3.97
C GLY A 382 -1.18 9.41 3.08
N LEU A 383 -0.04 9.63 2.42
CA LEU A 383 0.58 8.69 1.48
C LEU A 383 1.76 7.91 2.05
N ALA A 384 2.47 8.48 2.98
CA ALA A 384 3.71 7.92 3.52
C ALA A 384 3.53 6.47 4.00
N THR A 385 2.47 6.22 4.77
CA THR A 385 2.19 4.89 5.34
C THR A 385 1.72 3.89 4.29
N PRO A 386 0.68 4.16 3.48
CA PRO A 386 0.20 3.18 2.51
C PRO A 386 1.24 2.81 1.46
N THR A 387 1.99 3.79 0.95
CA THR A 387 3.00 3.53 -0.08
C THR A 387 4.15 2.67 0.46
N ALA A 388 4.64 2.95 1.68
CA ALA A 388 5.68 2.15 2.30
C ALA A 388 5.22 0.71 2.57
N LEU A 389 3.98 0.51 3.04
CA LEU A 389 3.39 -0.81 3.23
C LEU A 389 3.26 -1.58 1.91
N MET A 390 2.76 -0.93 0.84
CA MET A 390 2.66 -1.58 -0.48
C MET A 390 4.01 -2.05 -1.00
N VAL A 391 5.03 -1.19 -0.90
CA VAL A 391 6.41 -1.55 -1.30
C VAL A 391 6.94 -2.67 -0.42
N GLY A 392 6.74 -2.59 0.90
CA GLY A 392 7.18 -3.62 1.85
C GLY A 392 6.53 -4.99 1.58
N MET A 393 5.22 -5.04 1.43
CA MET A 393 4.48 -6.28 1.13
C MET A 393 4.83 -6.82 -0.26
N GLY A 394 4.95 -5.94 -1.27
CA GLY A 394 5.38 -6.34 -2.61
C GLY A 394 6.79 -6.91 -2.63
N LYS A 395 7.71 -6.36 -1.82
CA LYS A 395 9.07 -6.88 -1.68
C LYS A 395 9.09 -8.20 -0.91
N ALA A 396 8.25 -8.36 0.12
CA ALA A 396 8.09 -9.63 0.83
C ALA A 396 7.62 -10.74 -0.13
N ALA A 397 6.60 -10.46 -0.95
CA ALA A 397 6.10 -11.41 -1.95
C ALA A 397 7.18 -11.81 -2.98
N GLN A 398 8.01 -10.87 -3.45
CA GLN A 398 9.17 -11.17 -4.32
C GLN A 398 10.23 -12.03 -3.62
N MET A 399 10.29 -12.01 -2.30
CA MET A 399 11.15 -12.87 -1.48
C MET A 399 10.47 -14.17 -1.09
N ASN A 400 9.34 -14.50 -1.70
CA ASN A 400 8.52 -15.68 -1.41
C ASN A 400 8.04 -15.74 0.06
N VAL A 401 7.77 -14.58 0.63
CA VAL A 401 7.14 -14.40 1.93
C VAL A 401 5.81 -13.72 1.73
N LEU A 402 4.73 -14.44 1.94
CA LEU A 402 3.39 -13.90 1.85
C LEU A 402 2.96 -13.37 3.23
N ILE A 403 2.56 -12.12 3.28
CA ILE A 403 2.09 -11.47 4.50
C ILE A 403 0.60 -11.20 4.34
N LYS A 404 -0.24 -11.76 5.21
CA LYS A 404 -1.70 -11.76 5.10
C LYS A 404 -2.31 -10.38 5.28
N ASP A 405 -1.71 -9.53 6.11
CA ASP A 405 -2.20 -8.18 6.35
C ASP A 405 -1.09 -7.21 6.81
N ALA A 406 -1.41 -5.93 6.76
CA ALA A 406 -0.48 -4.88 7.17
C ALA A 406 -0.21 -4.88 8.70
N THR A 407 -1.10 -5.47 9.49
CA THR A 407 -0.91 -5.64 10.95
C THR A 407 0.19 -6.66 11.22
N ALA A 408 0.19 -7.78 10.48
CA ALA A 408 1.23 -8.79 10.56
C ALA A 408 2.61 -8.23 10.17
N LEU A 409 2.67 -7.40 9.11
CA LEU A 409 3.92 -6.72 8.73
C LEU A 409 4.42 -5.82 9.86
N GLU A 410 3.55 -5.07 10.52
CA GLU A 410 3.92 -4.20 11.64
C GLU A 410 4.31 -5.01 12.89
N ALA A 411 3.62 -6.12 13.18
CA ALA A 411 3.87 -7.00 14.32
C ALA A 411 5.22 -7.72 14.20
N LEU A 412 5.62 -8.17 13.01
CA LEU A 412 6.91 -8.81 12.74
C LEU A 412 8.10 -7.99 13.24
N ARG A 413 8.02 -6.66 13.18
CA ARG A 413 9.07 -5.76 13.66
C ARG A 413 9.34 -5.92 15.15
N SER A 414 8.29 -6.19 15.92
CA SER A 414 8.31 -6.17 17.39
C SER A 414 8.54 -7.54 18.01
N VAL A 415 8.85 -8.57 17.24
CA VAL A 415 9.10 -9.92 17.73
C VAL A 415 10.37 -9.96 18.58
N ASP A 416 10.23 -10.42 19.84
CA ASP A 416 11.31 -10.58 20.82
C ASP A 416 11.65 -12.06 21.04
N ALA A 417 10.69 -12.96 20.87
CA ALA A 417 10.83 -14.39 21.04
C ALA A 417 10.21 -15.14 19.88
N MET A 418 10.85 -16.23 19.46
CA MET A 418 10.36 -17.09 18.39
C MET A 418 10.29 -18.53 18.87
N VAL A 419 9.12 -19.12 18.80
CA VAL A 419 8.89 -20.55 19.06
C VAL A 419 8.86 -21.26 17.72
N VAL A 420 9.71 -22.27 17.55
CA VAL A 420 9.86 -23.01 16.28
C VAL A 420 9.56 -24.47 16.53
N ASP A 421 8.65 -25.03 15.75
CA ASP A 421 8.44 -26.47 15.73
C ASP A 421 9.62 -27.19 15.07
N LYS A 422 9.90 -28.43 15.49
CA LYS A 422 10.99 -29.21 14.92
C LYS A 422 10.59 -29.83 13.57
N THR A 423 9.54 -30.65 13.60
CA THR A 423 9.18 -31.57 12.51
C THR A 423 8.47 -30.82 11.38
N GLY A 424 8.94 -31.00 10.13
CA GLY A 424 8.37 -30.25 8.98
C GLY A 424 8.80 -28.78 8.90
N THR A 425 9.27 -28.19 10.02
CA THR A 425 9.70 -26.80 10.10
C THR A 425 11.22 -26.65 10.09
N LEU A 426 11.94 -27.18 11.09
CA LEU A 426 13.41 -27.19 11.10
C LEU A 426 14.01 -28.40 10.40
N THR A 427 13.31 -29.54 10.42
CA THR A 427 13.76 -30.80 9.84
C THR A 427 12.82 -31.28 8.74
N ILE A 428 13.36 -32.09 7.81
CA ILE A 428 12.62 -32.79 6.78
C ILE A 428 12.65 -34.29 7.16
N PRO A 429 11.49 -34.94 7.41
CA PRO A 429 11.43 -36.36 7.67
C PRO A 429 11.78 -37.17 6.40
N ASN A 430 12.51 -38.27 6.57
CA ASN A 430 12.83 -39.15 5.46
C ASN A 430 11.63 -40.07 5.17
N GLN A 431 10.94 -39.82 4.05
CA GLN A 431 9.72 -40.53 3.66
C GLN A 431 9.92 -41.98 3.22
N GLN A 432 11.17 -42.45 3.07
CA GLN A 432 11.48 -43.78 2.58
C GLN A 432 11.64 -44.84 3.68
N ILE A 433 11.48 -44.43 4.96
CA ILE A 433 11.68 -45.30 6.09
C ILE A 433 10.35 -45.83 6.60
N ASP A 434 10.25 -47.16 6.73
CA ASP A 434 9.14 -47.82 7.39
C ASP A 434 9.20 -47.53 8.89
N PHE A 435 8.20 -46.84 9.44
CA PHE A 435 8.17 -46.38 10.84
C PHE A 435 8.19 -47.54 11.87
N THR A 436 8.00 -48.76 11.44
CA THR A 436 8.07 -49.96 12.30
C THR A 436 9.51 -50.35 12.69
N GLU A 437 10.51 -49.93 11.91
CA GLU A 437 11.94 -50.22 12.15
C GLU A 437 12.72 -48.98 12.65
N ALA A 438 12.01 -47.86 12.88
CA ALA A 438 12.64 -46.54 13.13
C ALA A 438 13.42 -46.44 14.44
N ASP A 439 13.19 -47.30 15.44
CA ASP A 439 13.82 -47.16 16.76
C ASP A 439 15.33 -47.49 16.77
N ASP A 440 15.82 -48.28 15.80
CA ASP A 440 17.23 -48.66 15.70
C ASP A 440 18.06 -47.79 14.72
N LEU A 441 17.42 -46.85 14.01
CA LEU A 441 18.09 -46.01 13.04
C LEU A 441 18.73 -44.76 13.70
N SER A 442 19.85 -44.30 13.14
CA SER A 442 20.47 -43.05 13.56
C SER A 442 19.54 -41.86 13.33
N PHE A 443 19.68 -40.76 14.12
CA PHE A 443 18.86 -39.54 13.99
C PHE A 443 18.92 -38.97 12.56
N GLU A 444 20.11 -39.04 11.93
CA GLU A 444 20.32 -38.55 10.56
C GLU A 444 19.65 -39.40 9.48
N ALA A 445 19.42 -40.68 9.76
CA ALA A 445 18.69 -41.54 8.84
C ALA A 445 17.20 -41.24 8.86
N ARG A 446 16.65 -40.83 10.00
CA ARG A 446 15.21 -40.53 10.17
C ARG A 446 14.82 -39.16 9.62
N GLU A 447 15.66 -38.17 9.83
CA GLU A 447 15.40 -36.78 9.50
C GLU A 447 16.68 -36.07 9.05
N THR A 448 16.52 -34.99 8.29
CA THR A 448 17.62 -34.07 7.94
C THR A 448 17.25 -32.65 8.29
N LEU A 449 18.23 -31.84 8.74
CA LEU A 449 18.03 -30.42 8.98
C LEU A 449 17.77 -29.71 7.64
N LYS A 450 16.76 -28.84 7.58
CA LYS A 450 16.52 -28.04 6.38
C LYS A 450 17.77 -27.24 5.98
N PRO A 451 17.98 -27.03 4.67
CA PRO A 451 19.07 -26.19 4.20
C PRO A 451 19.04 -24.83 4.89
N HIS A 452 20.22 -24.33 5.29
CA HIS A 452 20.38 -23.02 5.94
C HIS A 452 19.65 -22.81 7.27
N ALA A 453 19.05 -23.84 7.88
CA ALA A 453 18.33 -23.69 9.16
C ALA A 453 19.23 -23.13 10.27
N ARG A 454 20.46 -23.65 10.40
CA ARG A 454 21.44 -23.16 11.37
C ARG A 454 21.78 -21.68 11.14
N GLU A 455 22.07 -21.30 9.90
CA GLU A 455 22.39 -19.94 9.53
C GLU A 455 21.22 -18.98 9.88
N ALA A 456 19.99 -19.37 9.58
CA ALA A 456 18.80 -18.61 9.92
C ALA A 456 18.64 -18.40 11.44
N MET A 457 18.82 -19.46 12.25
CA MET A 457 18.74 -19.36 13.71
C MET A 457 19.86 -18.50 14.31
N GLU A 458 21.07 -18.59 13.76
CA GLU A 458 22.18 -17.72 14.18
C GLU A 458 21.92 -16.25 13.87
N ILE A 459 21.35 -15.93 12.68
CA ILE A 459 20.99 -14.55 12.32
C ILE A 459 19.91 -14.02 13.27
N LEU A 460 18.87 -14.80 13.54
CA LEU A 460 17.78 -14.41 14.47
C LEU A 460 18.31 -14.09 15.86
N GLN A 461 19.16 -14.95 16.42
CA GLN A 461 19.68 -14.79 17.78
C GLN A 461 20.74 -13.69 17.88
N LYS A 462 21.72 -13.65 16.93
CA LYS A 462 22.88 -12.75 17.05
C LYS A 462 22.67 -11.38 16.41
N GLN A 463 21.92 -11.29 15.30
CA GLN A 463 21.74 -10.03 14.57
C GLN A 463 20.40 -9.35 14.90
N GLU A 464 19.32 -10.13 14.99
CA GLU A 464 17.99 -9.60 15.27
C GLU A 464 17.66 -9.55 16.76
N ASN A 465 18.49 -10.18 17.62
CA ASN A 465 18.35 -10.27 19.08
C ASN A 465 17.03 -10.91 19.53
N ILE A 466 16.61 -11.98 18.83
CA ILE A 466 15.37 -12.71 19.08
C ILE A 466 15.73 -14.01 19.82
N ALA A 467 15.09 -14.27 20.97
CA ALA A 467 15.24 -15.52 21.68
C ALA A 467 14.50 -16.65 20.95
N VAL A 468 15.24 -17.69 20.52
CA VAL A 468 14.65 -18.82 19.78
C VAL A 468 14.46 -20.02 20.71
N TYR A 469 13.23 -20.57 20.69
CA TYR A 469 12.80 -21.73 21.47
C TYR A 469 12.37 -22.84 20.53
N MET A 470 12.99 -24.03 20.60
CA MET A 470 12.58 -25.18 19.81
C MET A 470 11.64 -26.07 20.63
N MET A 471 10.55 -26.51 20.03
CA MET A 471 9.58 -27.44 20.63
C MET A 471 9.38 -28.68 19.77
N SER A 472 9.25 -29.83 20.42
CA SER A 472 8.92 -31.09 19.74
C SER A 472 8.29 -32.09 20.70
N GLY A 473 7.40 -32.94 20.15
CA GLY A 473 6.86 -34.11 20.84
C GLY A 473 7.84 -35.26 21.04
N ASP A 474 9.02 -35.18 20.43
CA ASP A 474 10.01 -36.25 20.43
C ASP A 474 10.73 -36.45 21.76
N ARG A 475 11.50 -37.53 21.83
CA ARG A 475 12.36 -37.84 22.98
C ARG A 475 13.43 -36.78 23.18
N HIS A 476 13.83 -36.59 24.42
CA HIS A 476 14.80 -35.55 24.81
C HIS A 476 16.11 -35.59 24.00
N ASP A 477 16.65 -36.80 23.78
CA ASP A 477 17.93 -36.97 23.09
C ASP A 477 17.86 -36.54 21.63
N THR A 478 16.74 -36.82 20.94
CA THR A 478 16.48 -36.41 19.55
C THR A 478 16.36 -34.86 19.46
N VAL A 479 15.59 -34.29 20.37
CA VAL A 479 15.37 -32.83 20.38
C VAL A 479 16.66 -32.10 20.68
N LYS A 480 17.42 -32.55 21.68
CA LYS A 480 18.74 -32.02 22.04
C LYS A 480 19.71 -32.06 20.85
N TYR A 481 19.78 -33.20 20.16
CA TYR A 481 20.65 -33.39 19.01
C TYR A 481 20.38 -32.36 17.90
N TRP A 482 19.12 -32.17 17.54
CA TRP A 482 18.74 -31.22 16.49
C TRP A 482 18.84 -29.76 16.95
N ALA A 483 18.60 -29.45 18.25
CA ALA A 483 18.79 -28.12 18.81
C ALA A 483 20.26 -27.68 18.73
N GLU A 484 21.19 -28.55 19.13
CA GLU A 484 22.63 -28.28 19.05
C GLU A 484 23.09 -28.05 17.60
N ARG A 485 22.60 -28.85 16.65
CA ARG A 485 22.92 -28.68 15.24
C ARG A 485 22.31 -27.42 14.62
N ALA A 486 21.11 -27.03 15.04
CA ALA A 486 20.47 -25.79 14.64
C ALA A 486 21.03 -24.54 15.35
N GLY A 487 21.85 -24.74 16.40
CA GLY A 487 22.40 -23.64 17.20
C GLY A 487 21.38 -23.00 18.15
N ILE A 488 20.37 -23.75 18.62
CA ILE A 488 19.32 -23.29 19.51
C ILE A 488 19.63 -23.74 20.95
N SER A 489 19.67 -22.78 21.88
CA SER A 489 20.01 -23.06 23.29
C SER A 489 18.80 -23.48 24.14
N HIS A 490 17.59 -23.01 23.76
CA HIS A 490 16.39 -23.30 24.53
C HIS A 490 15.53 -24.30 23.75
N PHE A 491 15.32 -25.48 24.31
CA PHE A 491 14.50 -26.50 23.67
C PHE A 491 13.63 -27.28 24.69
N TYR A 492 12.49 -27.72 24.24
CA TYR A 492 11.50 -28.48 25.01
C TYR A 492 11.14 -29.76 24.24
N SER A 493 11.20 -30.88 24.95
CA SER A 493 10.96 -32.24 24.44
C SER A 493 9.69 -32.84 25.06
N LYS A 494 9.09 -33.85 24.40
CA LYS A 494 7.86 -34.51 24.83
C LYS A 494 6.69 -33.55 25.03
N VAL A 495 6.62 -32.53 24.20
CA VAL A 495 5.63 -31.45 24.26
C VAL A 495 4.34 -31.88 23.59
N LEU A 496 3.23 -31.75 24.29
CA LEU A 496 1.89 -31.91 23.73
C LEU A 496 1.43 -30.60 23.06
N PRO A 497 0.45 -30.63 22.14
CA PRO A 497 -0.06 -29.41 21.51
C PRO A 497 -0.48 -28.31 22.50
N GLN A 498 -1.08 -28.70 23.64
CA GLN A 498 -1.45 -27.77 24.72
C GLN A 498 -0.25 -27.11 25.38
N ASP A 499 0.89 -27.81 25.47
CA ASP A 499 2.11 -27.24 26.08
C ASP A 499 2.74 -26.19 25.17
N LYS A 500 2.59 -26.30 23.84
CA LYS A 500 3.01 -25.29 22.87
C LYS A 500 2.25 -23.97 23.11
N GLU A 501 0.93 -24.06 23.30
CA GLU A 501 0.08 -22.92 23.67
C GLU A 501 0.52 -22.31 24.99
N ASN A 502 0.77 -23.13 26.02
CA ASN A 502 1.17 -22.67 27.35
C ASN A 502 2.49 -21.89 27.32
N LEU A 503 3.48 -22.36 26.54
CA LEU A 503 4.75 -21.61 26.41
C LEU A 503 4.55 -20.27 25.72
N VAL A 504 3.76 -20.21 24.65
CA VAL A 504 3.44 -18.94 23.98
C VAL A 504 2.80 -17.98 24.97
N ARG A 505 1.78 -18.43 25.75
CA ARG A 505 1.14 -17.62 26.81
C ARG A 505 2.13 -17.18 27.90
N GLN A 506 3.02 -18.07 28.31
CA GLN A 506 4.03 -17.74 29.33
C GLN A 506 4.93 -16.62 28.84
N LEU A 507 5.49 -16.74 27.62
CA LEU A 507 6.35 -15.72 27.05
C LEU A 507 5.63 -14.38 26.83
N GLN A 508 4.35 -14.42 26.42
CA GLN A 508 3.51 -13.22 26.32
C GLN A 508 3.26 -12.57 27.69
N ASN A 509 3.03 -13.37 28.74
CA ASN A 509 2.87 -12.88 30.11
C ASN A 509 4.16 -12.26 30.68
N GLU A 510 5.33 -12.70 30.19
CA GLU A 510 6.64 -12.07 30.45
C GLU A 510 6.81 -10.73 29.71
N GLY A 511 5.81 -10.30 28.92
CA GLY A 511 5.83 -9.06 28.14
C GLY A 511 6.54 -9.17 26.79
N LYS A 512 6.90 -10.38 26.34
CA LYS A 512 7.54 -10.61 25.04
C LYS A 512 6.51 -10.69 23.92
N LYS A 513 6.88 -10.18 22.76
CA LYS A 513 6.14 -10.39 21.50
C LYS A 513 6.61 -11.70 20.87
N VAL A 514 5.70 -12.66 20.75
CA VAL A 514 6.01 -14.04 20.37
C VAL A 514 5.61 -14.31 18.93
N ALA A 515 6.59 -14.80 18.13
CA ALA A 515 6.31 -15.42 16.85
C ALA A 515 6.29 -16.94 17.00
N MET A 516 5.30 -17.61 16.38
CA MET A 516 5.25 -19.08 16.27
C MET A 516 5.48 -19.49 14.83
N VAL A 517 6.42 -20.44 14.61
CA VAL A 517 6.74 -21.02 13.30
C VAL A 517 6.40 -22.50 13.32
N GLY A 518 5.53 -22.94 12.42
CA GLY A 518 5.10 -24.33 12.36
C GLY A 518 4.59 -24.75 10.97
N ASP A 519 4.30 -26.05 10.82
CA ASP A 519 3.68 -26.62 9.61
C ASP A 519 2.14 -26.66 9.67
N GLY A 520 1.58 -26.40 10.83
CA GLY A 520 0.17 -26.12 11.11
C GLY A 520 -0.75 -27.30 11.41
N ILE A 521 -0.35 -28.55 11.22
CA ILE A 521 -1.24 -29.68 11.53
C ILE A 521 -1.45 -29.79 13.05
N ASN A 522 -0.35 -29.72 13.81
CA ASN A 522 -0.35 -29.89 15.25
C ASN A 522 -0.26 -28.59 16.03
N ASP A 523 -0.03 -27.47 15.36
CA ASP A 523 0.35 -26.18 15.95
C ASP A 523 -0.71 -25.09 15.77
N THR A 524 -1.88 -25.41 15.19
CA THR A 524 -2.93 -24.45 14.83
C THR A 524 -3.33 -23.56 16.02
N GLN A 525 -3.45 -24.13 17.23
CA GLN A 525 -3.82 -23.38 18.45
C GLN A 525 -2.71 -22.42 18.88
N ALA A 526 -1.45 -22.88 18.88
CA ALA A 526 -0.29 -22.05 19.22
C ALA A 526 -0.04 -20.95 18.17
N LEU A 527 -0.23 -21.27 16.88
CA LEU A 527 -0.18 -20.30 15.77
C LEU A 527 -1.25 -19.22 15.93
N ALA A 528 -2.50 -19.60 16.24
CA ALA A 528 -3.59 -18.65 16.43
C ALA A 528 -3.39 -17.73 17.65
N LEU A 529 -2.67 -18.20 18.68
CA LEU A 529 -2.42 -17.44 19.91
C LEU A 529 -1.23 -16.49 19.80
N ALA A 530 -0.23 -16.83 18.99
CA ALA A 530 0.99 -16.03 18.85
C ALA A 530 0.69 -14.61 18.32
N ASP A 531 1.54 -13.64 18.71
CA ASP A 531 1.44 -12.27 18.16
C ASP A 531 1.71 -12.24 16.65
N VAL A 532 2.56 -13.16 16.17
CA VAL A 532 2.80 -13.41 14.75
C VAL A 532 2.86 -14.90 14.49
N SER A 533 2.02 -15.40 13.59
CA SER A 533 2.03 -16.78 13.13
C SER A 533 2.72 -16.90 11.77
N ILE A 534 3.66 -17.84 11.66
CA ILE A 534 4.43 -18.10 10.43
C ILE A 534 4.24 -19.57 10.04
N ALA A 535 3.64 -19.81 8.88
CA ALA A 535 3.48 -21.15 8.32
C ALA A 535 4.50 -21.45 7.22
N MET A 536 4.89 -22.73 7.10
CA MET A 536 5.67 -23.23 5.97
C MET A 536 4.73 -23.52 4.79
N GLY A 537 5.08 -23.10 3.57
CA GLY A 537 4.21 -23.17 2.39
C GLY A 537 3.92 -24.59 1.86
N LYS A 538 4.63 -25.61 2.35
CA LYS A 538 4.29 -27.03 2.17
C LYS A 538 3.42 -27.57 3.32
N GLY A 539 3.02 -26.69 4.27
CA GLY A 539 2.09 -27.01 5.33
C GLY A 539 0.68 -27.29 4.78
N THR A 540 -0.23 -27.68 5.66
CA THR A 540 -1.63 -27.90 5.30
C THR A 540 -2.32 -26.60 4.92
N ASP A 541 -3.38 -26.70 4.09
CA ASP A 541 -4.26 -25.58 3.74
C ASP A 541 -4.75 -24.86 5.01
N VAL A 542 -5.03 -25.62 6.08
CA VAL A 542 -5.46 -25.08 7.40
C VAL A 542 -4.40 -24.19 8.04
N ALA A 543 -3.10 -24.52 7.89
CA ALA A 543 -2.02 -23.69 8.42
C ALA A 543 -1.91 -22.37 7.68
N MET A 544 -2.03 -22.40 6.36
CA MET A 544 -2.00 -21.20 5.53
C MET A 544 -3.19 -20.28 5.81
N ASP A 545 -4.35 -20.84 6.13
CA ASP A 545 -5.52 -20.06 6.49
C ASP A 545 -5.39 -19.34 7.83
N VAL A 546 -4.74 -19.96 8.82
CA VAL A 546 -4.56 -19.38 10.17
C VAL A 546 -3.34 -18.47 10.24
N ALA A 547 -2.28 -18.77 9.49
CA ALA A 547 -1.03 -18.02 9.57
C ALA A 547 -1.16 -16.61 9.02
N GLN A 548 -0.52 -15.66 9.69
CA GLN A 548 -0.40 -14.28 9.27
C GLN A 548 0.73 -14.09 8.24
N VAL A 549 1.72 -14.98 8.27
CA VAL A 549 2.86 -14.99 7.35
C VAL A 549 3.07 -16.40 6.82
N THR A 550 3.22 -16.55 5.50
CA THR A 550 3.47 -17.84 4.85
C THR A 550 4.79 -17.80 4.08
N LEU A 551 5.67 -18.75 4.34
CA LEU A 551 6.93 -18.92 3.58
C LEU A 551 6.69 -19.90 2.43
N MET A 552 6.81 -19.47 1.20
CA MET A 552 6.51 -20.28 0.00
C MET A 552 7.59 -21.30 -0.37
N GLY A 553 8.53 -21.57 0.50
CA GLY A 553 9.61 -22.56 0.27
C GLY A 553 10.22 -23.03 1.57
N ASP A 554 11.27 -23.86 1.45
CA ASP A 554 11.94 -24.48 2.60
C ASP A 554 13.12 -23.66 3.15
N ASP A 555 13.43 -22.50 2.56
CA ASP A 555 14.56 -21.64 2.98
C ASP A 555 14.20 -20.78 4.21
N LEU A 556 14.62 -21.22 5.38
CA LEU A 556 14.37 -20.53 6.65
C LEU A 556 15.06 -19.15 6.78
N ARG A 557 16.03 -18.81 5.91
CA ARG A 557 16.63 -17.46 5.89
C ARG A 557 15.62 -16.37 5.53
N ARG A 558 14.49 -16.76 4.95
CA ARG A 558 13.38 -15.85 4.65
C ARG A 558 12.78 -15.23 5.91
N ILE A 559 12.80 -15.93 7.05
CA ILE A 559 12.28 -15.42 8.33
C ILE A 559 13.05 -14.16 8.78
N PRO A 560 14.39 -14.22 9.03
CA PRO A 560 15.12 -13.01 9.41
C PRO A 560 15.09 -11.93 8.34
N GLN A 561 15.00 -12.29 7.05
CA GLN A 561 14.84 -11.31 5.96
C GLN A 561 13.49 -10.58 6.06
N ALA A 562 12.39 -11.29 6.34
CA ALA A 562 11.06 -10.71 6.51
C ALA A 562 11.01 -9.78 7.74
N ILE A 563 11.62 -10.17 8.85
CA ILE A 563 11.72 -9.34 10.06
C ILE A 563 12.51 -8.05 9.76
N ARG A 564 13.63 -8.15 9.06
CA ARG A 564 14.43 -6.99 8.67
C ARG A 564 13.67 -6.07 7.74
N LEU A 565 12.97 -6.63 6.75
CA LEU A 565 12.11 -5.87 5.84
C LEU A 565 11.00 -5.14 6.59
N SER A 566 10.35 -5.81 7.56
CA SER A 566 9.35 -5.21 8.43
C SER A 566 9.93 -4.03 9.23
N LYS A 567 11.08 -4.22 9.90
CA LYS A 567 11.77 -3.16 10.63
C LYS A 567 12.06 -1.95 9.74
N GLN A 568 12.61 -2.18 8.54
CA GLN A 568 12.92 -1.11 7.59
C GLN A 568 11.66 -0.38 7.09
N THR A 569 10.61 -1.13 6.76
CA THR A 569 9.35 -0.55 6.27
C THR A 569 8.70 0.34 7.34
N VAL A 570 8.59 -0.15 8.56
CA VAL A 570 7.96 0.62 9.65
C VAL A 570 8.86 1.81 10.06
N GLN A 571 10.18 1.64 10.07
CA GLN A 571 11.10 2.76 10.31
C GLN A 571 10.94 3.86 9.26
N MET A 572 10.83 3.51 7.98
CA MET A 572 10.57 4.46 6.90
C MET A 572 9.24 5.20 7.10
N ILE A 573 8.18 4.50 7.52
CA ILE A 573 6.89 5.12 7.85
C ILE A 573 7.06 6.19 8.93
N TRP A 574 7.72 5.85 10.04
CA TRP A 574 7.95 6.79 11.14
C TRP A 574 8.82 7.97 10.75
N GLN A 575 9.86 7.76 9.95
CA GLN A 575 10.70 8.85 9.41
C GLN A 575 9.89 9.80 8.52
N ASN A 576 9.09 9.26 7.61
CA ASN A 576 8.24 10.06 6.73
C ASN A 576 7.21 10.88 7.52
N LEU A 577 6.57 10.27 8.52
CA LEU A 577 5.64 10.95 9.41
C LEU A 577 6.33 12.07 10.21
N PHE A 578 7.51 11.78 10.78
CA PHE A 578 8.29 12.78 11.51
C PHE A 578 8.59 14.01 10.65
N TRP A 579 9.10 13.82 9.43
CA TRP A 579 9.41 14.93 8.53
C TRP A 579 8.15 15.69 8.10
N ALA A 580 7.04 15.00 7.86
CA ALA A 580 5.77 15.64 7.55
C ALA A 580 5.27 16.53 8.70
N PHE A 581 5.41 16.08 9.95
CA PHE A 581 5.05 16.90 11.12
C PHE A 581 5.99 18.08 11.33
N VAL A 582 7.30 17.86 11.27
CA VAL A 582 8.32 18.91 11.46
C VAL A 582 8.14 20.01 10.42
N TYR A 583 7.89 19.65 9.16
CA TYR A 583 7.62 20.62 8.10
C TYR A 583 6.42 21.50 8.45
N ASN A 584 5.27 20.90 8.77
CA ASN A 584 4.07 21.66 9.09
C ASN A 584 4.24 22.52 10.37
N LEU A 585 4.84 21.96 11.43
CA LEU A 585 5.07 22.65 12.69
C LEU A 585 5.99 23.88 12.52
N SER A 586 6.98 23.79 11.62
CA SER A 586 7.92 24.89 11.35
C SER A 586 7.35 25.91 10.38
N CYS A 587 6.66 25.46 9.33
CA CYS A 587 6.20 26.35 8.26
C CYS A 587 4.90 27.08 8.58
N ILE A 588 4.00 26.53 9.41
CA ILE A 588 2.75 27.21 9.79
C ILE A 588 3.00 28.53 10.53
N PRO A 589 3.86 28.64 11.57
CA PRO A 589 4.18 29.90 12.22
C PRO A 589 4.81 30.92 11.27
N LEU A 590 5.69 30.45 10.38
CA LEU A 590 6.32 31.31 9.37
C LEU A 590 5.28 31.86 8.39
N ALA A 591 4.35 31.02 7.94
CA ALA A 591 3.24 31.41 7.07
C ALA A 591 2.25 32.36 7.76
N ALA A 592 2.05 32.18 9.07
CA ALA A 592 1.26 33.10 9.89
C ALA A 592 1.90 34.49 10.06
N GLY A 593 3.13 34.69 9.58
CA GLY A 593 3.79 35.98 9.60
C GLY A 593 4.56 36.28 10.88
N VAL A 594 4.98 35.30 11.66
CA VAL A 594 5.76 35.51 12.89
C VAL A 594 7.04 36.31 12.65
N LEU A 595 7.69 36.13 11.50
CA LEU A 595 8.91 36.90 11.17
C LEU A 595 8.67 38.36 10.92
N TYR A 596 7.45 38.77 10.57
CA TYR A 596 7.07 40.18 10.43
C TYR A 596 7.21 40.97 11.75
N ILE A 597 7.00 40.30 12.89
CA ILE A 597 7.19 40.88 14.22
C ILE A 597 8.65 41.31 14.44
N PHE A 598 9.60 40.63 13.79
CA PHE A 598 11.04 40.93 13.84
C PHE A 598 11.49 41.87 12.72
N GLY A 599 10.56 42.49 11.98
CA GLY A 599 10.88 43.39 10.88
C GLY A 599 11.32 42.69 9.60
N ILE A 600 11.21 41.34 9.55
CA ILE A 600 11.59 40.54 8.37
C ILE A 600 10.30 40.29 7.58
N ASN A 601 10.14 40.97 6.46
CA ASN A 601 9.05 40.72 5.50
C ASN A 601 9.29 39.44 4.71
N PHE A 602 9.28 38.29 5.40
CA PHE A 602 9.39 36.99 4.79
C PHE A 602 8.00 36.36 4.67
N GLN A 603 7.32 36.70 3.59
CA GLN A 603 6.08 35.98 3.25
C GLN A 603 6.46 34.69 2.56
N ILE A 604 6.26 33.55 3.23
CA ILE A 604 6.28 32.22 2.58
C ILE A 604 4.98 32.04 1.79
N CYS A 605 4.73 32.92 0.88
CA CYS A 605 3.97 32.59 -0.29
C CYS A 605 5.00 31.96 -1.26
N LEU A 606 4.89 30.70 -1.58
CA LEU A 606 5.78 29.92 -2.49
C LEU A 606 6.00 30.59 -3.87
N LEU A 607 5.53 31.80 -4.07
CA LEU A 607 5.42 32.50 -5.34
C LEU A 607 5.89 33.96 -5.34
N TYR A 608 6.16 34.54 -4.18
CA TYR A 608 6.53 35.96 -4.14
C TYR A 608 7.93 36.15 -3.58
N THR A 609 8.95 35.65 -4.28
CA THR A 609 10.36 35.97 -4.03
C THR A 609 10.92 36.94 -5.08
N SER A 610 10.07 37.67 -5.79
CA SER A 610 10.55 38.77 -6.61
C SER A 610 10.30 40.06 -5.84
N PRO A 611 11.31 40.69 -5.21
CA PRO A 611 11.17 42.05 -4.74
C PRO A 611 10.84 42.90 -5.98
N SER A 612 9.70 43.61 -5.94
CA SER A 612 9.43 44.66 -6.90
C SER A 612 10.63 45.60 -6.86
N PRO A 613 11.19 46.08 -7.99
CA PRO A 613 12.27 47.05 -7.98
C PRO A 613 11.97 48.34 -7.25
N ARG A 614 10.71 48.54 -6.83
CA ARG A 614 10.24 49.69 -6.03
C ARG A 614 10.29 49.50 -4.52
N ASP A 615 10.39 48.24 -4.02
CA ASP A 615 10.51 47.97 -2.58
C ASP A 615 11.95 48.17 -2.04
N ALA A 616 12.91 48.45 -2.91
CA ALA A 616 14.30 48.73 -2.56
C ALA A 616 14.56 50.21 -2.26
N THR A 617 13.52 51.05 -2.23
CA THR A 617 13.66 52.50 -1.98
C THR A 617 12.71 53.01 -0.90
N LEU A 618 12.60 52.24 0.21
CA LEU A 618 12.09 52.77 1.49
C LEU A 618 13.00 52.28 2.62
#